data_e2c5930cdae022142934d1c7c7031983
#
_entry.id   e2c5930cdae022142934d1c7c7031983
#
_cell.length_a   1.000
_cell.length_b   1.000
_cell.length_c   1.000
_cell.angle_alpha   90.00
_cell.angle_beta   90.00
_cell.angle_gamma   90.00
#
_symmetry.space_group_name_H-M   'P 1'
#
loop_
_entity.id
_entity.type
_entity.pdbx_description
1 polymer ?
#
loop_
_entity_poly.entity_id
_entity_poly.type
_entity_poly.pdbx_seq_one_letter_code
_entity_poly.pdbx_strand_id
1 'polypeptide(L)'
;MSLGCFELSRQDAIKLAVLDDYQSVALEAADWSLVEPAVGISVFDAHLGDADAVVRALDGFDVIVAMRERTAFPQNVLGRLPRLRLLVTTGMRNLAIDLVAARKQGIDVCGTPMLGYPAAEHTWALILAL
;
A
#
# COMPACT_ATOMS: atom_id res chain seq x y z
N MET A 1 -30.10 -10.87 28.88
CA MET A 1 -29.86 -10.83 27.43
C MET A 1 -28.39 -10.60 27.21
N SER A 2 -27.66 -11.65 26.88
CA SER A 2 -26.21 -11.60 26.65
C SER A 2 -25.99 -11.18 25.22
N LEU A 3 -25.37 -9.98 25.03
CA LEU A 3 -24.84 -9.54 23.73
C LEU A 3 -23.64 -10.43 23.41
N GLY A 4 -23.83 -11.37 22.47
CA GLY A 4 -22.76 -12.21 21.98
C GLY A 4 -21.69 -11.34 21.34
N CYS A 5 -20.51 -11.35 21.93
CA CYS A 5 -19.30 -10.84 21.32
C CYS A 5 -19.04 -11.67 20.05
N PHE A 6 -19.16 -11.05 18.89
CA PHE A 6 -18.78 -11.67 17.62
C PHE A 6 -17.24 -11.70 17.59
N GLU A 7 -16.67 -12.80 18.06
CA GLU A 7 -15.24 -13.05 17.86
C GLU A 7 -15.01 -13.32 16.37
N LEU A 8 -14.54 -12.29 15.65
CA LEU A 8 -13.95 -12.48 14.32
C LEU A 8 -12.78 -13.47 14.47
N SER A 9 -12.91 -14.62 13.87
CA SER A 9 -11.81 -15.59 13.88
C SER A 9 -10.60 -14.94 13.18
N ARG A 10 -9.38 -15.19 13.65
CA ARG A 10 -8.13 -14.67 13.07
C ARG A 10 -7.96 -14.98 11.58
N GLN A 11 -8.79 -15.84 11.00
CA GLN A 11 -8.80 -16.20 9.58
C GLN A 11 -9.53 -15.17 8.72
N ASP A 12 -10.33 -14.28 9.31
CA ASP A 12 -11.11 -13.25 8.59
C ASP A 12 -10.49 -11.85 8.68
N ALA A 13 -9.33 -11.68 9.31
CA ALA A 13 -8.63 -10.41 9.38
C ALA A 13 -8.17 -9.96 7.98
N ILE A 14 -8.44 -8.70 7.64
CA ILE A 14 -7.96 -8.07 6.42
C ILE A 14 -6.43 -8.04 6.45
N LYS A 15 -5.77 -8.49 5.39
CA LYS A 15 -4.31 -8.44 5.26
C LYS A 15 -3.90 -7.22 4.43
N LEU A 16 -3.10 -6.37 5.04
CA LEU A 16 -2.57 -5.15 4.43
C LEU A 16 -1.05 -5.27 4.26
N ALA A 17 -0.57 -4.98 3.05
CA ALA A 17 0.84 -4.87 2.73
C ALA A 17 1.23 -3.40 2.52
N VAL A 18 2.27 -2.92 3.20
CA VAL A 18 2.94 -1.65 2.90
C VAL A 18 4.23 -1.96 2.15
N LEU A 19 4.39 -1.43 0.95
CA LEU A 19 5.51 -1.75 0.08
C LEU A 19 6.57 -0.66 0.07
N ASP A 20 7.81 -1.08 -0.18
CA ASP A 20 8.95 -0.19 -0.46
C ASP A 20 9.23 0.82 0.66
N ASP A 21 9.00 0.44 1.93
CA ASP A 21 9.30 1.29 3.09
C ASP A 21 10.79 1.21 3.47
N TYR A 22 11.66 1.69 2.56
CA TYR A 22 13.12 1.62 2.71
C TYR A 22 13.66 2.37 3.93
N GLN A 23 12.85 3.19 4.57
CA GLN A 23 13.21 3.95 5.76
C GLN A 23 12.66 3.33 7.05
N SER A 24 11.84 2.28 6.93
CA SER A 24 11.19 1.60 8.06
C SER A 24 10.38 2.55 8.95
N VAL A 25 9.68 3.52 8.33
CA VAL A 25 8.91 4.56 9.02
C VAL A 25 7.40 4.39 8.92
N ALA A 26 6.91 3.43 8.13
CA ALA A 26 5.48 3.29 7.85
C ALA A 26 4.65 3.10 9.12
N LEU A 27 5.13 2.32 10.07
CA LEU A 27 4.42 2.07 11.33
C LEU A 27 4.46 3.25 12.30
N GLU A 28 5.44 4.16 12.13
CA GLU A 28 5.55 5.38 12.94
C GLU A 28 4.77 6.55 12.33
N ALA A 29 4.49 6.49 11.01
CA ALA A 29 3.87 7.58 10.26
C ALA A 29 2.39 7.78 10.54
N ALA A 30 1.71 6.79 11.16
CA ALA A 30 0.28 6.85 11.46
C ALA A 30 -0.06 6.05 12.71
N ASP A 31 -1.19 6.37 13.33
CA ASP A 31 -1.74 5.58 14.43
C ASP A 31 -2.52 4.37 13.87
N TRP A 32 -1.81 3.27 13.71
CA TRP A 32 -2.38 2.02 13.20
C TRP A 32 -3.31 1.31 14.19
N SER A 33 -3.26 1.68 15.48
CA SER A 33 -4.16 1.11 16.50
C SER A 33 -5.64 1.33 16.18
N LEU A 34 -5.94 2.33 15.34
CA LEU A 34 -7.29 2.65 14.87
C LEU A 34 -7.88 1.55 13.95
N VAL A 35 -7.04 0.74 13.32
CA VAL A 35 -7.46 -0.33 12.41
C VAL A 35 -7.16 -1.73 12.96
N GLU A 36 -6.27 -1.85 13.93
CA GLU A 36 -6.08 -3.08 14.70
C GLU A 36 -7.27 -3.28 15.67
N PRO A 37 -7.72 -4.51 15.94
CA PRO A 37 -7.19 -5.79 15.49
C PRO A 37 -7.78 -6.32 14.17
N ALA A 38 -8.59 -5.54 13.46
CA ALA A 38 -9.29 -5.99 12.26
C ALA A 38 -8.35 -6.17 11.04
N VAL A 39 -7.19 -5.52 11.05
CA VAL A 39 -6.23 -5.50 9.94
C VAL A 39 -4.87 -6.01 10.38
N GLY A 40 -4.37 -7.07 9.75
CA GLY A 40 -3.00 -7.54 9.90
C GLY A 40 -2.07 -6.80 8.95
N ILE A 41 -1.11 -6.04 9.47
CA ILE A 41 -0.21 -5.20 8.69
C ILE A 41 1.13 -5.91 8.49
N SER A 42 1.60 -5.95 7.24
CA SER A 42 2.93 -6.43 6.86
C SER A 42 3.68 -5.34 6.11
N VAL A 43 4.90 -5.04 6.52
CA VAL A 43 5.73 -4.02 5.89
C VAL A 43 6.86 -4.69 5.12
N PHE A 44 7.06 -4.26 3.87
CA PHE A 44 8.16 -4.67 3.01
C PHE A 44 9.12 -3.49 2.86
N ASP A 45 10.26 -3.60 3.48
CA ASP A 45 11.30 -2.56 3.54
C ASP A 45 12.32 -2.65 2.40
N ALA A 46 12.19 -3.67 1.53
CA ALA A 46 13.03 -3.88 0.36
C ALA A 46 12.17 -4.04 -0.91
N HIS A 47 12.78 -3.75 -2.06
CA HIS A 47 12.14 -3.97 -3.36
C HIS A 47 11.88 -5.45 -3.61
N LEU A 48 10.66 -5.79 -4.01
CA LEU A 48 10.23 -7.19 -4.18
C LEU A 48 10.82 -7.89 -5.41
N GLY A 49 11.34 -7.12 -6.37
CA GLY A 49 11.94 -7.65 -7.58
C GLY A 49 11.01 -7.65 -8.80
N ASP A 50 11.01 -8.75 -9.57
CA ASP A 50 10.23 -8.87 -10.79
C ASP A 50 8.73 -9.15 -10.53
N ALA A 51 7.92 -9.18 -11.59
CA ALA A 51 6.48 -9.40 -11.52
C ALA A 51 6.11 -10.72 -10.80
N ASP A 52 6.88 -11.76 -10.99
CA ASP A 52 6.63 -13.06 -10.35
C ASP A 52 6.93 -13.02 -8.85
N ALA A 53 7.99 -12.32 -8.45
CA ALA A 53 8.33 -12.09 -7.05
C ALA A 53 7.26 -11.24 -6.35
N VAL A 54 6.81 -10.17 -7.01
CA VAL A 54 5.70 -9.31 -6.51
C VAL A 54 4.44 -10.14 -6.28
N VAL A 55 4.04 -10.96 -7.25
CA VAL A 55 2.85 -11.81 -7.10
C VAL A 55 3.01 -12.82 -5.97
N ARG A 56 4.16 -13.50 -5.88
CA ARG A 56 4.40 -14.45 -4.78
C ARG A 56 4.38 -13.80 -3.41
N ALA A 57 4.94 -12.59 -3.28
CA ALA A 57 4.99 -11.88 -2.02
C ALA A 57 3.63 -11.34 -1.58
N LEU A 58 2.79 -10.96 -2.55
CA LEU A 58 1.52 -10.29 -2.29
C LEU A 58 0.30 -11.21 -2.42
N ASP A 59 0.50 -12.48 -2.68
CA ASP A 59 -0.60 -13.45 -2.70
C ASP A 59 -1.28 -13.52 -1.32
N GLY A 60 -2.58 -13.39 -1.34
CA GLY A 60 -3.41 -13.44 -0.13
C GLY A 60 -3.56 -12.11 0.61
N PHE A 61 -3.03 -10.99 0.12
CA PHE A 61 -3.30 -9.65 0.65
C PHE A 61 -4.58 -9.06 0.05
N ASP A 62 -5.35 -8.38 0.90
CA ASP A 62 -6.61 -7.72 0.51
C ASP A 62 -6.40 -6.25 0.18
N VAL A 63 -5.40 -5.63 0.83
CA VAL A 63 -5.05 -4.21 0.68
C VAL A 63 -3.56 -4.07 0.45
N ILE A 64 -3.17 -3.21 -0.49
CA ILE A 64 -1.78 -2.87 -0.76
C ILE A 64 -1.61 -1.34 -0.69
N VAL A 65 -0.59 -0.89 0.02
CA VAL A 65 -0.12 0.50 0.01
C VAL A 65 1.19 0.55 -0.78
N ALA A 66 1.14 1.15 -1.97
CA ALA A 66 2.28 1.28 -2.87
C ALA A 66 2.97 2.65 -2.69
N MET A 67 4.28 2.64 -2.56
CA MET A 67 5.10 3.84 -2.45
C MET A 67 5.45 4.37 -3.84
N ARG A 68 4.64 5.30 -4.35
CA ARG A 68 4.80 5.90 -5.70
C ARG A 68 4.92 4.81 -6.78
N GLU A 69 5.77 5.03 -7.78
CA GLU A 69 6.01 4.13 -8.91
C GLU A 69 7.10 3.08 -8.67
N ARG A 70 7.46 2.79 -7.39
CA ARG A 70 8.57 1.87 -7.07
C ARG A 70 8.25 0.43 -7.46
N THR A 71 7.06 -0.04 -7.12
CA THR A 71 6.56 -1.36 -7.55
C THR A 71 5.47 -1.17 -8.59
N ALA A 72 5.59 -1.86 -9.73
CA ALA A 72 4.64 -1.78 -10.82
C ALA A 72 3.50 -2.79 -10.68
N PHE A 73 2.28 -2.36 -11.04
CA PHE A 73 1.06 -3.17 -11.04
C PHE A 73 0.41 -3.20 -12.43
N PRO A 74 1.06 -3.80 -13.44
CA PRO A 74 0.46 -4.01 -14.75
C PRO A 74 -0.61 -5.11 -14.71
N GLN A 75 -1.37 -5.25 -15.79
CA GLN A 75 -2.45 -6.23 -15.90
C GLN A 75 -2.04 -7.66 -15.52
N ASN A 76 -0.84 -8.09 -15.92
CA ASN A 76 -0.34 -9.44 -15.63
C ASN A 76 0.04 -9.67 -14.17
N VAL A 77 0.26 -8.62 -13.39
CA VAL A 77 0.43 -8.69 -11.92
C VAL A 77 -0.93 -8.67 -11.24
N LEU A 78 -1.75 -7.65 -11.56
CA LEU A 78 -3.08 -7.50 -10.95
C LEU A 78 -3.95 -8.75 -11.16
N GLY A 79 -3.93 -9.35 -12.36
CA GLY A 79 -4.70 -10.55 -12.68
C GLY A 79 -4.35 -11.80 -11.87
N ARG A 80 -3.25 -11.75 -11.14
CA ARG A 80 -2.75 -12.87 -10.31
C ARG A 80 -2.90 -12.60 -8.82
N LEU A 81 -3.55 -11.51 -8.43
CA LEU A 81 -3.83 -11.14 -7.04
C LEU A 81 -5.34 -11.18 -6.75
N PRO A 82 -5.94 -12.38 -6.64
CA PRO A 82 -7.40 -12.55 -6.63
C PRO A 82 -8.06 -12.00 -5.36
N ARG A 83 -7.31 -11.79 -4.28
CA ARG A 83 -7.83 -11.25 -3.03
C ARG A 83 -7.71 -9.73 -2.95
N LEU A 84 -6.92 -9.11 -3.82
CA LEU A 84 -6.69 -7.67 -3.78
C LEU A 84 -7.99 -6.92 -4.09
N ARG A 85 -8.39 -6.03 -3.19
CA ARG A 85 -9.60 -5.22 -3.26
C ARG A 85 -9.32 -3.73 -3.26
N LEU A 86 -8.22 -3.30 -2.62
CA LEU A 86 -7.84 -1.91 -2.50
C LEU A 86 -6.33 -1.74 -2.73
N LEU A 87 -5.99 -0.84 -3.65
CA LEU A 87 -4.62 -0.43 -3.92
C LEU A 87 -4.50 1.08 -3.64
N VAL A 88 -3.77 1.43 -2.59
CA VAL A 88 -3.50 2.82 -2.22
C VAL A 88 -2.12 3.20 -2.75
N THR A 89 -2.00 4.35 -3.40
CA THR A 89 -0.69 4.88 -3.81
C THR A 89 -0.39 6.19 -3.11
N THR A 90 0.83 6.35 -2.64
CA THR A 90 1.29 7.62 -2.10
C THR A 90 1.48 8.63 -3.23
N GLY A 91 0.63 9.65 -3.25
CA GLY A 91 0.50 10.62 -4.34
C GLY A 91 -0.74 10.39 -5.19
N MET A 92 -1.20 11.46 -5.85
CA MET A 92 -2.46 11.46 -6.63
C MET A 92 -2.35 10.76 -7.99
N ARG A 93 -1.13 10.50 -8.47
CA ARG A 93 -0.87 9.84 -9.76
C ARG A 93 0.19 8.76 -9.58
N ASN A 94 -0.04 7.63 -10.23
CA ASN A 94 0.92 6.54 -10.30
C ASN A 94 0.80 5.87 -11.67
N LEU A 95 1.77 6.11 -12.54
CA LEU A 95 1.80 5.58 -13.91
C LEU A 95 2.19 4.10 -13.97
N ALA A 96 2.67 3.54 -12.87
CA ALA A 96 3.03 2.14 -12.77
C ALA A 96 1.82 1.22 -12.45
N ILE A 97 0.61 1.80 -12.28
CA ILE A 97 -0.63 1.06 -12.03
C ILE A 97 -1.50 1.07 -13.29
N ASP A 98 -1.88 -0.11 -13.78
CA ASP A 98 -2.89 -0.24 -14.84
C ASP A 98 -4.30 -0.08 -14.25
N LEU A 99 -4.81 1.16 -14.26
CA LEU A 99 -6.13 1.50 -13.73
C LEU A 99 -7.27 0.80 -14.48
N VAL A 100 -7.09 0.49 -15.76
CA VAL A 100 -8.11 -0.21 -16.55
C VAL A 100 -8.20 -1.66 -16.11
N ALA A 101 -7.07 -2.31 -15.92
CA ALA A 101 -7.00 -3.67 -15.42
C ALA A 101 -7.53 -3.77 -13.97
N ALA A 102 -7.14 -2.84 -13.09
CA ALA A 102 -7.62 -2.77 -11.72
C ALA A 102 -9.15 -2.68 -11.67
N ARG A 103 -9.72 -1.75 -12.44
CA ARG A 103 -11.18 -1.57 -12.51
C ARG A 103 -11.92 -2.80 -13.03
N LYS A 104 -11.38 -3.49 -14.04
CA LYS A 104 -11.97 -4.72 -14.58
C LYS A 104 -12.03 -5.85 -13.56
N GLN A 105 -11.13 -5.85 -12.58
CA GLN A 105 -11.05 -6.84 -11.51
C GLN A 105 -11.78 -6.42 -10.23
N GLY A 106 -12.41 -5.23 -10.22
CA GLY A 106 -13.10 -4.71 -9.04
C GLY A 106 -12.14 -4.25 -7.94
N ILE A 107 -10.89 -3.89 -8.29
CA ILE A 107 -9.91 -3.32 -7.38
C ILE A 107 -10.11 -1.81 -7.34
N ASP A 108 -10.40 -1.27 -6.17
CA ASP A 108 -10.43 0.17 -5.94
C ASP A 108 -9.00 0.72 -5.88
N VAL A 109 -8.74 1.82 -6.58
CA VAL A 109 -7.43 2.49 -6.56
C VAL A 109 -7.58 3.90 -6.02
N CYS A 110 -6.88 4.20 -4.94
CA CYS A 110 -6.92 5.49 -4.26
C CYS A 110 -5.53 6.13 -4.23
N GLY A 111 -5.47 7.44 -4.51
CA GLY A 111 -4.27 8.24 -4.30
C GLY A 111 -4.37 9.08 -3.04
N THR A 112 -3.23 9.45 -2.47
CA THR A 112 -3.15 10.38 -1.34
C THR A 112 -2.73 11.77 -1.79
N PRO A 113 -3.22 12.85 -1.15
CA PRO A 113 -2.76 14.20 -1.45
C PRO A 113 -1.27 14.35 -1.11
N MET A 114 -0.61 15.26 -1.80
CA MET A 114 0.80 15.60 -1.57
C MET A 114 0.95 17.09 -1.29
N LEU A 115 1.89 17.42 -0.41
CA LEU A 115 2.37 18.79 -0.28
C LEU A 115 3.29 19.09 -1.48
N GLY A 116 2.99 20.15 -2.22
CA GLY A 116 3.73 20.49 -3.46
C GLY A 116 5.08 21.20 -3.22
N TYR A 117 5.33 21.69 -2.00
CA TYR A 117 6.44 22.60 -1.71
C TYR A 117 7.65 21.98 -0.95
N PRO A 118 7.57 20.84 -0.23
CA PRO A 118 8.68 20.40 0.62
C PRO A 118 10.00 20.18 -0.14
N ALA A 119 9.96 19.66 -1.35
CA ALA A 119 11.15 19.43 -2.16
C ALA A 119 11.83 20.75 -2.56
N ALA A 120 11.06 21.77 -2.93
CA ALA A 120 11.57 23.09 -3.27
C ALA A 120 12.18 23.79 -2.04
N GLU A 121 11.49 23.75 -0.90
CA GLU A 121 11.98 24.32 0.36
C GLU A 121 13.27 23.65 0.83
N HIS A 122 13.33 22.32 0.76
CA HIS A 122 14.53 21.58 1.10
C HIS A 122 15.70 21.92 0.17
N THR A 123 15.46 22.08 -1.13
CA THR A 123 16.47 22.53 -2.10
C THR A 123 17.01 23.90 -1.73
N TRP A 124 16.13 24.87 -1.43
CA TRP A 124 16.55 26.19 -0.99
C TRP A 124 17.34 26.14 0.34
N ALA A 125 16.90 25.33 1.29
CA ALA A 125 17.63 25.16 2.54
C ALA A 125 19.06 24.66 2.32
N LEU A 126 19.25 23.70 1.41
CA LEU A 126 20.58 23.18 1.06
C LEU A 126 21.44 24.23 0.35
N ILE A 127 20.86 24.99 -0.60
CA ILE A 127 21.58 26.08 -1.29
C ILE A 127 22.06 27.16 -0.32
N LEU A 128 21.20 27.53 0.64
CA LEU A 128 21.52 28.58 1.62
C LEU A 128 22.48 28.09 2.73
N ALA A 129 22.65 26.78 2.88
CA ALA A 129 23.58 26.19 3.86
C ALA A 129 25.01 26.04 3.32
N LEU A 130 25.27 26.30 2.03
CA LEU A 130 26.57 26.30 1.38
C LEU A 130 27.24 27.66 1.48
#